data_6bab5f65408a02280060cb4c972ef3a8
#
_entry.id   6bab5f65408a02280060cb4c972ef3a8
#
_cell.length_a   1.000
_cell.length_b   1.000
_cell.length_c   1.000
_cell.angle_alpha   90.00
_cell.angle_beta   90.00
_cell.angle_gamma   90.00
#
_symmetry.space_group_name_H-M   'P 1'
#
loop_
_entity.id
_entity.type
_entity.pdbx_description
1 polymer ?
#
loop_
_entity_poly.entity_id
_entity_poly.type
_entity_poly.pdbx_seq_one_letter_code
_entity_poly.pdbx_strand_id
1 'polypeptide(L)'
;MRRRELLIQTGLLLTALSLKPSRASALGGVVLETGNTAPAFSLPGSSRSQPDQSNWSLQDFKGRWVAVYFYPRDFTGGCTIEARGFETLHSDYLAANAEVVGISADSVDDHESFCESEGLSFPLLSDPDGTVSKAYGSWMAPYSLRHTFLIDPDG
;
A
#
# COMPACT_ATOMS: atom_id res chain seq x y z
N MET A 1 -26.89 38.66 -66.08
CA MET A 1 -25.56 38.55 -65.45
C MET A 1 -25.74 37.90 -64.06
N ARG A 2 -25.39 36.64 -63.94
CA ARG A 2 -25.54 35.91 -62.66
C ARG A 2 -24.16 35.77 -62.00
N ARG A 3 -23.98 36.36 -60.79
CA ARG A 3 -22.79 36.22 -60.01
C ARG A 3 -22.88 34.89 -59.30
N ARG A 4 -21.89 34.02 -59.54
CA ARG A 4 -21.68 32.79 -58.81
C ARG A 4 -20.83 33.12 -57.57
N GLU A 5 -21.39 32.98 -56.40
CA GLU A 5 -20.64 33.04 -55.11
C GLU A 5 -19.91 31.72 -54.92
N LEU A 6 -18.58 31.80 -54.77
CA LEU A 6 -17.72 30.71 -54.45
C LEU A 6 -17.71 30.58 -52.88
N LEU A 7 -18.36 29.55 -52.36
CA LEU A 7 -18.25 29.21 -50.96
C LEU A 7 -16.96 28.41 -50.77
N ILE A 8 -15.97 29.04 -50.14
CA ILE A 8 -14.76 28.39 -49.66
C ILE A 8 -15.11 27.75 -48.32
N GLN A 9 -15.29 26.41 -48.29
CA GLN A 9 -15.38 25.66 -47.07
C GLN A 9 -13.97 25.43 -46.53
N THR A 10 -13.57 26.23 -45.54
CA THR A 10 -12.40 25.98 -44.69
C THR A 10 -12.76 24.90 -43.72
N GLY A 11 -12.37 23.64 -43.99
CA GLY A 11 -12.46 22.53 -43.08
C GLY A 11 -11.45 22.71 -41.93
N LEU A 12 -11.96 23.01 -40.75
CA LEU A 12 -11.17 23.05 -39.52
C LEU A 12 -10.90 21.61 -39.07
N LEU A 13 -9.72 21.07 -39.37
CA LEU A 13 -9.26 19.81 -38.83
C LEU A 13 -8.95 20.01 -37.33
N LEU A 14 -9.89 19.66 -36.47
CA LEU A 14 -9.61 19.48 -35.04
C LEU A 14 -8.79 18.20 -34.86
N THR A 15 -7.47 18.33 -34.80
CA THR A 15 -6.61 17.27 -34.28
C THR A 15 -6.83 17.18 -32.77
N ALA A 16 -7.63 16.19 -32.34
CA ALA A 16 -7.76 15.83 -30.94
C ALA A 16 -6.40 15.35 -30.45
N LEU A 17 -5.68 16.22 -29.74
CA LEU A 17 -4.45 15.89 -29.05
C LEU A 17 -4.86 14.99 -27.85
N SER A 18 -4.74 13.66 -28.00
CA SER A 18 -4.91 12.72 -26.92
C SER A 18 -3.80 12.96 -25.88
N LEU A 19 -4.09 13.80 -24.92
CA LEU A 19 -3.27 13.91 -23.70
C LEU A 19 -3.41 12.59 -22.95
N LYS A 20 -2.41 11.71 -23.11
CA LYS A 20 -2.26 10.55 -22.21
C LYS A 20 -2.04 11.11 -20.82
N PRO A 21 -2.81 10.66 -19.80
CA PRO A 21 -2.56 11.10 -18.45
C PRO A 21 -1.12 10.73 -18.07
N SER A 22 -0.33 11.72 -17.71
CA SER A 22 1.02 11.53 -17.18
C SER A 22 0.87 10.75 -15.87
N ARG A 23 1.51 9.59 -15.78
CA ARG A 23 1.59 8.86 -14.52
C ARG A 23 2.27 9.76 -13.50
N ALA A 24 1.57 10.12 -12.45
CA ALA A 24 2.18 10.79 -11.32
C ALA A 24 3.17 9.81 -10.68
N SER A 25 4.47 10.08 -10.82
CA SER A 25 5.49 9.37 -10.04
C SER A 25 5.36 9.86 -8.60
N ALA A 26 4.79 9.03 -7.73
CA ALA A 26 4.82 9.30 -6.30
C ALA A 26 6.28 9.28 -5.81
N LEU A 27 6.61 10.12 -4.84
CA LEU A 27 7.86 10.01 -4.09
C LEU A 27 7.93 8.57 -3.55
N GLY A 28 8.95 7.79 -3.96
CA GLY A 28 9.10 6.40 -3.51
C GLY A 28 8.95 5.33 -4.60
N GLY A 29 8.72 5.69 -5.85
CA GLY A 29 8.63 4.76 -6.98
C GLY A 29 7.27 4.75 -7.68
N VAL A 30 7.05 3.71 -8.48
CA VAL A 30 5.76 3.52 -9.17
C VAL A 30 4.79 2.87 -8.19
N VAL A 31 3.78 3.60 -7.76
CA VAL A 31 2.69 3.04 -6.96
C VAL A 31 1.92 2.03 -7.80
N LEU A 32 1.58 0.89 -7.21
CA LEU A 32 0.77 -0.14 -7.87
C LEU A 32 -0.60 0.41 -8.26
N GLU A 33 -1.01 0.11 -9.48
CA GLU A 33 -2.35 0.46 -9.94
C GLU A 33 -3.38 -0.57 -9.44
N THR A 34 -4.58 -0.12 -9.14
CA THR A 34 -5.69 -1.00 -8.77
C THR A 34 -5.94 -2.04 -9.87
N GLY A 35 -6.14 -3.29 -9.47
CA GLY A 35 -6.36 -4.43 -10.38
C GLY A 35 -5.07 -5.15 -10.80
N ASN A 36 -3.91 -4.70 -10.33
CA ASN A 36 -2.66 -5.45 -10.48
C ASN A 36 -2.54 -6.49 -9.35
N THR A 37 -1.91 -7.63 -9.65
CA THR A 37 -1.53 -8.61 -8.63
C THR A 37 -0.55 -8.00 -7.65
N ALA A 38 -0.79 -8.20 -6.35
CA ALA A 38 0.09 -7.70 -5.30
C ALA A 38 1.46 -8.40 -5.34
N PRO A 39 2.57 -7.67 -5.18
CA PRO A 39 3.89 -8.28 -5.04
C PRO A 39 3.93 -9.23 -3.84
N ALA A 40 4.40 -10.45 -4.08
CA ALA A 40 4.58 -11.43 -3.01
C ALA A 40 5.62 -10.94 -2.00
N PHE A 41 5.40 -11.26 -0.75
CA PHE A 41 6.37 -11.03 0.32
C PHE A 41 6.46 -12.23 1.25
N SER A 42 7.60 -12.33 1.94
CA SER A 42 7.84 -13.23 3.07
C SER A 42 8.83 -12.50 3.98
N LEU A 43 8.37 -12.03 5.13
CA LEU A 43 9.13 -11.18 6.04
C LEU A 43 9.05 -11.70 7.47
N PRO A 44 10.12 -11.57 8.25
CA PRO A 44 10.07 -11.78 9.69
C PRO A 44 9.26 -10.67 10.36
N GLY A 45 8.69 -10.96 11.52
CA GLY A 45 7.89 -9.98 12.24
C GLY A 45 7.47 -10.44 13.63
N SER A 46 6.53 -9.70 14.22
CA SER A 46 5.92 -9.99 15.51
C SER A 46 4.43 -9.75 15.51
N SER A 47 3.68 -10.54 16.29
CA SER A 47 2.25 -10.35 16.52
C SER A 47 1.88 -10.87 17.90
N ARG A 48 1.12 -10.07 18.67
CA ARG A 48 0.64 -10.51 20.00
C ARG A 48 -0.41 -11.60 19.92
N SER A 49 -1.21 -11.64 18.85
CA SER A 49 -2.21 -12.70 18.65
C SER A 49 -1.61 -14.02 18.17
N GLN A 50 -0.40 -13.99 17.63
CA GLN A 50 0.30 -15.15 17.05
C GLN A 50 1.76 -15.19 17.52
N PRO A 51 2.02 -15.34 18.83
CA PRO A 51 3.37 -15.19 19.40
C PRO A 51 4.36 -16.28 18.95
N ASP A 52 3.87 -17.42 18.50
CA ASP A 52 4.70 -18.53 18.01
C ASP A 52 5.08 -18.41 16.53
N GLN A 53 4.49 -17.46 15.81
CA GLN A 53 4.80 -17.21 14.40
C GLN A 53 5.89 -16.13 14.31
N SER A 54 6.97 -16.42 13.60
CA SER A 54 8.10 -15.51 13.41
C SER A 54 8.29 -14.99 12.00
N ASN A 55 7.49 -15.49 11.05
CA ASN A 55 7.55 -15.08 9.65
C ASN A 55 6.15 -15.10 9.04
N TRP A 56 5.83 -14.12 8.21
CA TRP A 56 4.56 -14.00 7.48
C TRP A 56 4.81 -13.81 6.00
N SER A 57 4.01 -14.49 5.21
CA SER A 57 3.98 -14.33 3.75
C SER A 57 2.58 -13.91 3.28
N LEU A 58 2.49 -13.32 2.10
CA LEU A 58 1.19 -12.99 1.52
C LEU A 58 0.30 -14.25 1.36
N GLN A 59 0.91 -15.43 1.18
CA GLN A 59 0.18 -16.69 1.06
C GLN A 59 -0.56 -17.12 2.34
N ASP A 60 -0.09 -16.67 3.51
CA ASP A 60 -0.73 -16.99 4.81
C ASP A 60 -2.12 -16.32 4.93
N PHE A 61 -2.38 -15.32 4.10
CA PHE A 61 -3.63 -14.58 4.08
C PHE A 61 -4.54 -14.95 2.91
N LYS A 62 -4.18 -15.95 2.09
CA LYS A 62 -4.98 -16.35 0.93
C LYS A 62 -6.41 -16.70 1.31
N GLY A 63 -7.38 -16.23 0.51
CA GLY A 63 -8.81 -16.37 0.78
C GLY A 63 -9.37 -15.31 1.73
N ARG A 64 -8.57 -14.33 2.14
CA ARG A 64 -8.96 -13.19 2.99
C ARG A 64 -8.56 -11.88 2.34
N TRP A 65 -9.26 -10.83 2.66
CA TRP A 65 -8.79 -9.48 2.38
C TRP A 65 -7.59 -9.14 3.27
N VAL A 66 -6.63 -8.39 2.76
CA VAL A 66 -5.49 -7.94 3.55
C VAL A 66 -5.28 -6.45 3.37
N ALA A 67 -5.34 -5.70 4.48
CA ALA A 67 -4.93 -4.31 4.52
C ALA A 67 -3.44 -4.25 4.88
N VAL A 68 -2.58 -4.16 3.87
CA VAL A 68 -1.14 -3.96 4.07
C VAL A 68 -0.85 -2.47 4.15
N TYR A 69 -0.42 -1.98 5.31
CA TYR A 69 0.00 -0.60 5.46
C TYR A 69 1.50 -0.49 5.68
N PHE A 70 2.14 0.39 4.92
CA PHE A 70 3.53 0.77 5.09
C PHE A 70 3.61 2.04 5.93
N TYR A 71 4.59 2.13 6.81
CA TYR A 71 4.77 3.29 7.68
C TYR A 71 6.25 3.54 7.97
N PRO A 72 6.62 4.81 8.27
CA PRO A 72 8.02 5.18 8.40
C PRO A 72 8.75 4.52 9.56
N ARG A 73 8.13 4.50 10.79
CA ARG A 73 8.88 4.08 11.98
C ARG A 73 7.99 3.86 13.20
N ASP A 74 8.32 2.81 13.97
CA ASP A 74 7.74 2.55 15.29
C ASP A 74 7.97 3.72 16.26
N PHE A 75 7.14 3.81 17.27
CA PHE A 75 7.20 4.80 18.36
C PHE A 75 7.15 6.27 17.92
N THR A 76 6.82 6.57 16.66
CA THR A 76 6.58 7.96 16.23
C THR A 76 5.11 8.32 16.34
N GLY A 77 4.80 9.57 16.71
CA GLY A 77 3.44 9.99 17.03
C GLY A 77 2.40 9.67 15.94
N GLY A 78 2.72 9.93 14.67
CA GLY A 78 1.81 9.64 13.55
C GLY A 78 1.60 8.15 13.31
N CYS A 79 2.67 7.35 13.41
CA CYS A 79 2.58 5.88 13.22
C CYS A 79 1.84 5.22 14.39
N THR A 80 2.05 5.70 15.61
CA THR A 80 1.33 5.21 16.79
C THR A 80 -0.18 5.48 16.67
N ILE A 81 -0.57 6.69 16.22
CA ILE A 81 -2.00 7.01 16.00
C ILE A 81 -2.60 6.10 14.93
N GLU A 82 -1.89 5.86 13.84
CA GLU A 82 -2.33 4.98 12.75
C GLU A 82 -2.49 3.53 13.23
N ALA A 83 -1.48 2.99 13.90
CA ALA A 83 -1.50 1.63 14.44
C ALA A 83 -2.66 1.42 15.45
N ARG A 84 -2.86 2.36 16.37
CA ARG A 84 -4.01 2.35 17.31
C ARG A 84 -5.35 2.44 16.58
N GLY A 85 -5.41 3.17 15.46
CA GLY A 85 -6.60 3.25 14.60
C GLY A 85 -6.95 1.88 14.02
N PHE A 86 -5.97 1.17 13.47
CA PHE A 86 -6.16 -0.21 12.99
C PHE A 86 -6.52 -1.17 14.12
N GLU A 87 -5.88 -1.08 15.29
CA GLU A 87 -6.19 -1.94 16.43
C GLU A 87 -7.63 -1.74 16.94
N THR A 88 -8.08 -0.49 17.00
CA THR A 88 -9.45 -0.17 17.43
C THR A 88 -10.50 -0.85 16.56
N LEU A 89 -10.21 -1.02 15.27
CA LEU A 89 -11.11 -1.62 14.28
C LEU A 89 -10.74 -3.08 13.95
N HIS A 90 -9.73 -3.67 14.61
CA HIS A 90 -9.20 -4.98 14.23
C HIS A 90 -10.25 -6.09 14.29
N SER A 91 -11.12 -6.07 15.30
CA SER A 91 -12.25 -7.01 15.39
C SER A 91 -13.23 -6.89 14.21
N ASP A 92 -13.45 -5.68 13.70
CA ASP A 92 -14.33 -5.45 12.56
C ASP A 92 -13.68 -5.94 11.25
N TYR A 93 -12.35 -5.76 11.09
CA TYR A 93 -11.59 -6.37 9.99
C TYR A 93 -11.74 -7.89 10.01
N LEU A 94 -11.49 -8.53 11.14
CA LEU A 94 -11.62 -9.98 11.27
C LEU A 94 -13.04 -10.47 10.97
N ALA A 95 -14.07 -9.76 11.44
CA ALA A 95 -15.47 -10.08 11.15
C ALA A 95 -15.81 -9.94 9.65
N ALA A 96 -15.10 -9.06 8.94
CA ALA A 96 -15.21 -8.88 7.48
C ALA A 96 -14.32 -9.84 6.67
N ASN A 97 -13.75 -10.88 7.30
CA ASN A 97 -12.76 -11.79 6.69
C ASN A 97 -11.56 -11.02 6.12
N ALA A 98 -11.09 -10.02 6.84
CA ALA A 98 -9.93 -9.22 6.49
C ALA A 98 -8.88 -9.28 7.60
N GLU A 99 -7.61 -9.09 7.24
CA GLU A 99 -6.50 -8.93 8.17
C GLU A 99 -5.78 -7.62 7.95
N VAL A 100 -5.12 -7.12 8.98
CA VAL A 100 -4.25 -5.95 8.92
C VAL A 100 -2.80 -6.40 9.07
N VAL A 101 -1.91 -5.86 8.25
CA VAL A 101 -0.47 -6.14 8.29
C VAL A 101 0.28 -4.82 8.17
N GLY A 102 1.11 -4.51 9.15
CA GLY A 102 2.01 -3.35 9.10
C GLY A 102 3.39 -3.75 8.60
N ILE A 103 4.03 -2.89 7.79
CA ILE A 103 5.38 -3.11 7.28
C ILE A 103 6.20 -1.84 7.43
N SER A 104 7.36 -1.94 8.09
CA SER A 104 8.34 -0.85 8.18
C SER A 104 9.78 -1.38 8.11
N ALA A 105 10.75 -0.47 8.16
CA ALA A 105 12.17 -0.81 8.19
C ALA A 105 12.70 -1.13 9.59
N ASP A 106 11.85 -1.05 10.62
CA ASP A 106 12.25 -1.35 12.01
C ASP A 106 12.57 -2.84 12.18
N SER A 107 13.32 -3.16 13.22
CA SER A 107 13.69 -4.54 13.54
C SER A 107 12.51 -5.32 14.14
N VAL A 108 12.60 -6.66 14.13
CA VAL A 108 11.58 -7.51 14.78
C VAL A 108 11.46 -7.21 16.26
N ASP A 109 12.57 -6.94 16.94
CA ASP A 109 12.61 -6.61 18.38
C ASP A 109 11.92 -5.26 18.66
N ASP A 110 12.08 -4.26 17.76
CA ASP A 110 11.37 -2.99 17.85
C ASP A 110 9.86 -3.22 17.66
N HIS A 111 9.46 -4.02 16.66
CA HIS A 111 8.06 -4.39 16.42
C HIS A 111 7.44 -5.12 17.62
N GLU A 112 8.15 -6.07 18.23
CA GLU A 112 7.69 -6.76 19.42
C GLU A 112 7.41 -5.75 20.55
N SER A 113 8.38 -4.90 20.83
CA SER A 113 8.26 -3.84 21.85
C SER A 113 7.13 -2.87 21.55
N PHE A 114 6.94 -2.51 20.26
CA PHE A 114 5.87 -1.62 19.83
C PHE A 114 4.50 -2.29 19.94
N CYS A 115 4.36 -3.54 19.52
CA CYS A 115 3.13 -4.34 19.69
C CYS A 115 2.73 -4.45 21.17
N GLU A 116 3.71 -4.69 22.06
CA GLU A 116 3.44 -4.78 23.49
C GLU A 116 2.99 -3.45 24.08
N SER A 117 3.73 -2.37 23.80
CA SER A 117 3.45 -1.05 24.37
C SER A 117 2.11 -0.47 23.89
N GLU A 118 1.73 -0.72 22.63
CA GLU A 118 0.52 -0.17 22.03
C GLU A 118 -0.67 -1.13 22.04
N GLY A 119 -0.44 -2.38 22.47
CA GLY A 119 -1.48 -3.40 22.55
C GLY A 119 -1.92 -3.96 21.21
N LEU A 120 -1.04 -3.90 20.17
CA LEU A 120 -1.40 -4.30 18.80
C LEU A 120 -1.53 -5.81 18.68
N SER A 121 -2.62 -6.28 18.07
CA SER A 121 -2.91 -7.71 17.91
C SER A 121 -2.54 -8.26 16.54
N PHE A 122 -2.46 -7.40 15.51
CA PHE A 122 -2.10 -7.78 14.14
C PHE A 122 -0.58 -7.82 13.93
N PRO A 123 -0.08 -8.50 12.88
CA PRO A 123 1.36 -8.62 12.62
C PRO A 123 2.00 -7.32 12.13
N LEU A 124 3.18 -7.02 12.68
CA LEU A 124 4.12 -6.03 12.17
C LEU A 124 5.34 -6.73 11.59
N LEU A 125 5.72 -6.41 10.36
CA LEU A 125 6.75 -7.11 9.59
C LEU A 125 7.95 -6.20 9.30
N SER A 126 9.14 -6.76 9.46
CA SER A 126 10.41 -6.06 9.31
C SER A 126 10.93 -6.17 7.88
N ASP A 127 11.13 -5.02 7.22
CA ASP A 127 11.67 -4.87 5.86
C ASP A 127 12.84 -3.87 5.88
N PRO A 128 13.97 -4.18 6.57
CA PRO A 128 15.02 -3.22 6.90
C PRO A 128 15.76 -2.66 5.68
N ASP A 129 15.82 -3.40 4.58
CA ASP A 129 16.43 -2.96 3.32
C ASP A 129 15.41 -2.38 2.32
N GLY A 130 14.13 -2.38 2.69
CA GLY A 130 13.04 -1.85 1.88
C GLY A 130 12.74 -2.67 0.63
N THR A 131 13.09 -3.95 0.60
CA THR A 131 12.86 -4.80 -0.59
C THR A 131 11.38 -4.89 -0.94
N VAL A 132 10.53 -5.20 0.03
CA VAL A 132 9.08 -5.27 -0.16
C VAL A 132 8.49 -3.89 -0.35
N SER A 133 8.90 -2.92 0.46
CA SER A 133 8.44 -1.53 0.35
C SER A 133 8.71 -0.94 -1.04
N LYS A 134 9.88 -1.24 -1.65
CA LYS A 134 10.19 -0.84 -3.03
C LYS A 134 9.29 -1.51 -4.06
N ALA A 135 9.01 -2.80 -3.90
CA ALA A 135 8.13 -3.54 -4.80
C ALA A 135 6.71 -2.97 -4.82
N TYR A 136 6.24 -2.43 -3.70
CA TYR A 136 4.96 -1.73 -3.57
C TYR A 136 5.04 -0.22 -3.93
N GLY A 137 6.21 0.31 -4.30
CA GLY A 137 6.39 1.74 -4.54
C GLY A 137 6.25 2.59 -3.28
N SER A 138 6.51 2.02 -2.13
CA SER A 138 6.34 2.62 -0.80
C SER A 138 7.67 2.79 -0.06
N TRP A 139 8.75 3.17 -0.75
CA TRP A 139 10.08 3.30 -0.18
C TRP A 139 10.73 4.65 -0.47
N MET A 140 11.28 5.28 0.55
CA MET A 140 12.18 6.42 0.46
C MET A 140 13.26 6.24 1.53
N ALA A 141 14.40 5.68 1.12
CA ALA A 141 15.47 5.31 2.05
C ALA A 141 15.77 6.38 3.08
N PRO A 142 15.92 6.01 4.35
CA PRO A 142 15.93 4.65 4.90
C PRO A 142 14.57 4.16 5.44
N TYR A 143 13.45 4.74 5.01
CA TYR A 143 12.13 4.48 5.57
C TYR A 143 11.10 4.08 4.52
N SER A 144 10.11 3.30 4.95
CA SER A 144 8.88 3.11 4.18
C SER A 144 8.05 4.40 4.17
N LEU A 145 7.34 4.63 3.07
CA LEU A 145 6.36 5.71 2.96
C LEU A 145 5.02 5.26 3.58
N ARG A 146 4.15 6.23 3.85
CA ARG A 146 2.82 5.96 4.40
C ARG A 146 1.83 5.69 3.27
N HIS A 147 1.72 4.41 2.87
CA HIS A 147 0.74 3.93 1.90
C HIS A 147 0.02 2.70 2.44
N THR A 148 -1.27 2.59 2.13
CA THR A 148 -2.07 1.40 2.45
C THR A 148 -2.59 0.77 1.16
N PHE A 149 -2.44 -0.55 1.06
CA PHE A 149 -2.93 -1.35 -0.06
C PHE A 149 -3.96 -2.35 0.47
N LEU A 150 -5.10 -2.41 -0.20
CA LEU A 150 -6.09 -3.44 0.07
C LEU A 150 -5.95 -4.53 -0.98
N ILE A 151 -5.61 -5.73 -0.53
CA ILE A 151 -5.40 -6.91 -1.37
C ILE A 151 -6.62 -7.81 -1.23
N ASP A 152 -7.16 -8.24 -2.34
CA ASP A 152 -8.32 -9.12 -2.35
C ASP A 152 -7.96 -10.60 -2.04
N PRO A 153 -8.95 -11.48 -1.83
CA PRO A 153 -8.70 -12.88 -1.49
C PRO A 153 -7.94 -13.70 -2.53
N ASP A 154 -7.86 -13.22 -3.76
CA ASP A 154 -7.16 -13.89 -4.86
C ASP A 154 -5.71 -13.41 -4.99
N GLY A 155 -5.36 -12.23 -4.42
CA GLY A 155 -4.02 -11.61 -4.39
C GLY A 155 -3.86 -10.52 -5.41
#